data_748d37b31c2d154f8560db814f69c145
#
_entry.id   748d37b31c2d154f8560db814f69c145
#
_cell.length_a   1.000
_cell.length_b   1.000
_cell.length_c   1.000
_cell.angle_alpha   90.00
_cell.angle_beta   90.00
_cell.angle_gamma   90.00
#
_symmetry.space_group_name_H-M   'P 1'
#
loop_
_entity.id
_entity.type
_entity.pdbx_description
1 polymer ?
#
loop_
_entity_poly.entity_id
_entity_poly.type
_entity_poly.pdbx_seq_one_letter_code
_entity_poly.pdbx_strand_id
1 'polypeptide(L)'
;MKSFNLPSDKDVESVVLGMLLIESTAINAISSVLTKDVFFNEANAAVYDAIDQVAKDGDVVDMMLVVSKLSKMGKLDEIGGPFYIAQLTSKVAMTTNLLAHALYLKELYMARQLILSGHKIMAMALDRTLDIEDTIYSGIKMLENIAKGMTVGLNTADLRTLSHESMMMYEKRKENLLEGRKTGILTGIDKLDNTLLGLKGGQLVILAARPAMGKTAFALNIARTAAMSGHPTVIFSLEMSGVSLSDRMLIAHGDFNAAAFRKGALTDTEEVNLSQSVDCLGELPITVDDTSGLQIQQISSVAKNLQRKGKCELVIIDYLQLVRIKSENRNYFREQEVAETTKFAKGMAKSLNVPVVLLSQLSRKCEERQDKTPILSDLRESGSIEQDADIVLMLHRPAYYDRSEEQGMGIVRVAKNRDGRTGDVKFHHNKTLTRFTDYDIPCPF
;
A
#
# COMPACT_ATOMS: atom_id res chain seq x y z
N MET A 1 -32.70 -26.09 -3.29
CA MET A 1 -31.89 -24.92 -3.69
C MET A 1 -32.37 -24.51 -5.08
N LYS A 2 -32.80 -23.25 -5.27
CA LYS A 2 -33.17 -22.75 -6.60
C LYS A 2 -31.86 -22.73 -7.45
N SER A 3 -31.90 -23.37 -8.62
CA SER A 3 -30.83 -23.24 -9.62
C SER A 3 -30.75 -21.77 -10.05
N PHE A 4 -29.72 -21.09 -9.71
CA PHE A 4 -29.48 -19.73 -10.21
C PHE A 4 -29.08 -19.81 -11.67
N ASN A 5 -29.84 -19.17 -12.56
CA ASN A 5 -29.36 -18.92 -13.91
C ASN A 5 -28.22 -17.91 -13.84
N LEU A 6 -27.00 -18.37 -14.07
CA LEU A 6 -25.81 -17.50 -14.09
C LEU A 6 -25.90 -16.55 -15.30
N PRO A 7 -25.54 -15.26 -15.13
CA PRO A 7 -25.52 -14.28 -16.21
C PRO A 7 -24.61 -14.74 -17.37
N SER A 8 -25.16 -14.86 -18.58
CA SER A 8 -24.46 -15.28 -19.79
C SER A 8 -25.16 -14.79 -21.03
N ASP A 9 -24.41 -14.55 -22.10
CA ASP A 9 -24.94 -14.17 -23.40
C ASP A 9 -24.15 -14.89 -24.51
N LYS A 10 -24.69 -16.02 -24.96
CA LYS A 10 -24.08 -16.86 -25.98
C LYS A 10 -23.95 -16.18 -27.35
N ASP A 11 -24.86 -15.29 -27.67
CA ASP A 11 -24.86 -14.62 -28.95
C ASP A 11 -23.74 -13.59 -29.02
N VAL A 12 -23.57 -12.80 -27.96
CA VAL A 12 -22.44 -11.85 -27.85
C VAL A 12 -21.09 -12.60 -27.82
N GLU A 13 -20.99 -13.74 -27.11
CA GLU A 13 -19.78 -14.58 -27.14
C GLU A 13 -19.44 -15.01 -28.57
N SER A 14 -20.45 -15.50 -29.32
CA SER A 14 -20.28 -15.95 -30.71
C SER A 14 -19.85 -14.80 -31.63
N VAL A 15 -20.41 -13.60 -31.45
CA VAL A 15 -20.08 -12.40 -32.22
C VAL A 15 -18.62 -11.99 -31.95
N VAL A 16 -18.19 -11.95 -30.69
CA VAL A 16 -16.79 -11.61 -30.34
C VAL A 16 -15.80 -12.59 -30.97
N LEU A 17 -16.04 -13.88 -30.86
CA LEU A 17 -15.17 -14.89 -31.45
C LEU A 17 -15.15 -14.81 -33.01
N GLY A 18 -16.30 -14.59 -33.63
CA GLY A 18 -16.40 -14.39 -35.06
C GLY A 18 -15.59 -13.17 -35.53
N MET A 19 -15.64 -12.05 -34.81
CA MET A 19 -14.83 -10.85 -35.07
C MET A 19 -13.33 -11.15 -35.00
N LEU A 20 -12.88 -11.90 -33.97
CA LEU A 20 -11.47 -12.28 -33.82
C LEU A 20 -10.96 -13.19 -34.92
N LEU A 21 -11.82 -14.03 -35.48
CA LEU A 21 -11.49 -14.92 -36.60
C LEU A 21 -11.44 -14.19 -37.97
N ILE A 22 -12.17 -13.07 -38.11
CA ILE A 22 -12.21 -12.25 -39.31
C ILE A 22 -11.07 -11.22 -39.34
N GLU A 23 -10.84 -10.56 -38.22
CA GLU A 23 -9.86 -9.48 -38.07
C GLU A 23 -8.68 -9.94 -37.20
N SER A 24 -7.60 -10.35 -37.85
CA SER A 24 -6.43 -10.96 -37.20
C SER A 24 -5.73 -10.09 -36.15
N THR A 25 -5.86 -8.76 -36.24
CA THR A 25 -5.24 -7.79 -35.31
C THR A 25 -6.14 -7.46 -34.14
N ALA A 26 -7.42 -7.82 -34.21
CA ALA A 26 -8.43 -7.48 -33.19
C ALA A 26 -8.14 -8.06 -31.81
N ILE A 27 -7.45 -9.21 -31.76
CA ILE A 27 -7.04 -9.85 -30.48
C ILE A 27 -6.16 -8.91 -29.63
N ASN A 28 -5.30 -8.11 -30.25
CA ASN A 28 -4.40 -7.20 -29.52
C ASN A 28 -5.16 -6.13 -28.73
N ALA A 29 -6.33 -5.71 -29.23
CA ALA A 29 -7.16 -4.69 -28.58
C ALA A 29 -7.89 -5.20 -27.33
N ILE A 30 -8.13 -6.52 -27.24
CA ILE A 30 -8.97 -7.10 -26.18
C ILE A 30 -8.27 -8.17 -25.32
N SER A 31 -7.04 -8.56 -25.67
CA SER A 31 -6.25 -9.55 -24.90
C SER A 31 -6.03 -9.15 -23.43
N SER A 32 -6.01 -7.84 -23.13
CA SER A 32 -5.97 -7.33 -21.77
C SER A 32 -7.32 -7.36 -21.04
N VAL A 33 -8.41 -7.51 -21.77
CA VAL A 33 -9.80 -7.45 -21.24
C VAL A 33 -10.36 -8.84 -21.05
N LEU A 34 -10.13 -9.75 -22.01
CA LEU A 34 -10.72 -11.08 -22.05
C LEU A 34 -9.69 -12.17 -21.72
N THR A 35 -10.18 -13.18 -21.03
CA THR A 35 -9.53 -14.48 -20.83
C THR A 35 -10.53 -15.57 -21.18
N LYS A 36 -10.08 -16.82 -21.36
CA LYS A 36 -10.98 -17.94 -21.65
C LYS A 36 -12.12 -18.10 -20.63
N ASP A 37 -11.86 -17.77 -19.36
CA ASP A 37 -12.83 -17.90 -18.25
C ASP A 37 -13.99 -16.91 -18.34
N VAL A 38 -13.85 -15.87 -19.18
CA VAL A 38 -14.92 -14.90 -19.45
C VAL A 38 -16.06 -15.54 -20.22
N PHE A 39 -15.78 -16.55 -21.05
CA PHE A 39 -16.77 -17.27 -21.85
C PHE A 39 -17.49 -18.30 -20.99
N PHE A 40 -18.83 -18.22 -20.96
CA PHE A 40 -19.67 -19.15 -20.21
C PHE A 40 -19.85 -20.48 -20.93
N ASN A 41 -19.91 -20.42 -22.27
CA ASN A 41 -20.01 -21.60 -23.12
C ASN A 41 -18.64 -22.26 -23.26
N GLU A 42 -18.52 -23.53 -22.86
CA GLU A 42 -17.25 -24.28 -22.90
C GLU A 42 -16.65 -24.38 -24.32
N ALA A 43 -17.50 -24.52 -25.35
CA ALA A 43 -17.03 -24.54 -26.74
C ALA A 43 -16.43 -23.17 -27.12
N ASN A 44 -17.09 -22.07 -26.74
CA ASN A 44 -16.57 -20.71 -26.97
C ASN A 44 -15.29 -20.44 -26.19
N ALA A 45 -15.19 -20.90 -24.95
CA ALA A 45 -13.99 -20.82 -24.14
C ALA A 45 -12.79 -21.56 -24.80
N ALA A 46 -13.04 -22.75 -25.37
CA ALA A 46 -12.03 -23.51 -26.07
C ALA A 46 -11.57 -22.83 -27.39
N VAL A 47 -12.49 -22.23 -28.12
CA VAL A 47 -12.16 -21.45 -29.32
C VAL A 47 -11.31 -20.23 -28.97
N TYR A 48 -11.69 -19.47 -27.93
CA TYR A 48 -10.90 -18.33 -27.48
C TYR A 48 -9.50 -18.73 -27.02
N ASP A 49 -9.38 -19.83 -26.26
CA ASP A 49 -8.08 -20.37 -25.81
C ASP A 49 -7.16 -20.71 -27.00
N ALA A 50 -7.71 -21.29 -28.07
CA ALA A 50 -6.97 -21.56 -29.28
C ALA A 50 -6.56 -20.29 -30.04
N ILE A 51 -7.43 -19.28 -30.15
CA ILE A 51 -7.13 -17.97 -30.73
C ILE A 51 -5.99 -17.28 -29.94
N ASP A 52 -6.08 -17.25 -28.62
CA ASP A 52 -5.08 -16.62 -27.73
C ASP A 52 -3.72 -17.32 -27.84
N GLN A 53 -3.70 -18.64 -27.95
CA GLN A 53 -2.47 -19.40 -28.16
C GLN A 53 -1.84 -19.17 -29.53
N VAL A 54 -2.62 -19.10 -30.61
CA VAL A 54 -2.12 -18.77 -31.97
C VAL A 54 -1.50 -17.37 -31.95
N ALA A 55 -2.16 -16.40 -31.33
CA ALA A 55 -1.64 -15.03 -31.21
C ALA A 55 -0.34 -14.96 -30.37
N LYS A 56 -0.23 -15.75 -29.28
CA LYS A 56 0.98 -15.84 -28.44
C LYS A 56 2.14 -16.53 -29.13
N ASP A 57 1.88 -17.47 -30.02
CA ASP A 57 2.91 -18.13 -30.87
C ASP A 57 3.47 -17.16 -31.94
N GLY A 58 2.87 -15.95 -32.07
CA GLY A 58 3.29 -14.92 -33.04
C GLY A 58 2.68 -15.08 -34.41
N ASP A 59 1.76 -16.02 -34.58
CA ASP A 59 1.08 -16.29 -35.84
C ASP A 59 -0.11 -15.34 -36.07
N VAL A 60 -0.46 -15.12 -37.32
CA VAL A 60 -1.65 -14.36 -37.70
C VAL A 60 -2.88 -15.21 -37.39
N VAL A 61 -3.80 -14.68 -36.58
CA VAL A 61 -5.03 -15.40 -36.25
C VAL A 61 -5.88 -15.56 -37.51
N ASP A 62 -6.07 -16.80 -37.94
CA ASP A 62 -7.01 -17.17 -38.99
C ASP A 62 -7.76 -18.47 -38.65
N MET A 63 -8.85 -18.71 -39.36
CA MET A 63 -9.74 -19.85 -39.11
C MET A 63 -9.01 -21.19 -39.23
N MET A 64 -8.09 -21.33 -40.18
CA MET A 64 -7.39 -22.61 -40.46
C MET A 64 -6.38 -22.93 -39.36
N LEU A 65 -5.63 -21.93 -38.91
CA LEU A 65 -4.70 -22.09 -37.79
C LEU A 65 -5.42 -22.40 -36.48
N VAL A 66 -6.54 -21.75 -36.22
CA VAL A 66 -7.36 -22.01 -35.02
C VAL A 66 -7.93 -23.44 -35.05
N VAL A 67 -8.44 -23.92 -36.20
CA VAL A 67 -8.90 -25.32 -36.38
C VAL A 67 -7.74 -26.29 -36.14
N SER A 68 -6.57 -26.04 -36.71
CA SER A 68 -5.37 -26.86 -36.51
C SER A 68 -4.96 -26.89 -35.03
N LYS A 69 -5.00 -25.73 -34.35
CA LYS A 69 -4.67 -25.63 -32.93
C LYS A 69 -5.66 -26.42 -32.08
N LEU A 70 -6.96 -26.29 -32.31
CA LEU A 70 -8.01 -27.04 -31.62
C LEU A 70 -7.90 -28.55 -31.82
N SER A 71 -7.53 -28.98 -33.04
CA SER A 71 -7.24 -30.38 -33.32
C SER A 71 -6.07 -30.90 -32.50
N LYS A 72 -4.96 -30.14 -32.44
CA LYS A 72 -3.80 -30.46 -31.57
C LYS A 72 -4.15 -30.50 -30.10
N MET A 73 -5.09 -29.69 -29.66
CA MET A 73 -5.60 -29.70 -28.28
C MET A 73 -6.59 -30.82 -27.98
N GLY A 74 -6.99 -31.60 -28.99
CA GLY A 74 -7.98 -32.66 -28.88
C GLY A 74 -9.42 -32.20 -28.65
N LYS A 75 -9.70 -30.90 -28.85
CA LYS A 75 -11.01 -30.27 -28.52
C LYS A 75 -11.88 -30.01 -29.76
N LEU A 76 -11.38 -30.23 -30.94
CA LEU A 76 -12.08 -29.89 -32.17
C LEU A 76 -13.43 -30.63 -32.28
N ASP A 77 -13.45 -31.95 -32.02
CA ASP A 77 -14.65 -32.78 -32.14
C ASP A 77 -15.67 -32.43 -31.01
N GLU A 78 -15.20 -32.11 -29.82
CA GLU A 78 -16.06 -31.73 -28.66
C GLU A 78 -16.86 -30.46 -28.92
N ILE A 79 -16.31 -29.50 -29.67
CA ILE A 79 -16.98 -28.23 -29.97
C ILE A 79 -17.92 -28.30 -31.20
N GLY A 80 -17.94 -29.42 -31.93
CA GLY A 80 -18.78 -29.60 -33.13
C GLY A 80 -17.99 -29.43 -34.44
N GLY A 81 -16.68 -29.58 -34.39
CA GLY A 81 -15.80 -29.62 -35.57
C GLY A 81 -15.58 -28.27 -36.28
N PRO A 82 -14.96 -28.26 -37.44
CA PRO A 82 -14.69 -27.03 -38.20
C PRO A 82 -15.93 -26.22 -38.57
N PHE A 83 -17.10 -26.91 -38.67
CA PHE A 83 -18.37 -26.28 -38.99
C PHE A 83 -18.79 -25.25 -37.90
N TYR A 84 -18.56 -25.56 -36.65
CA TYR A 84 -18.86 -24.63 -35.55
C TYR A 84 -18.08 -23.31 -35.69
N ILE A 85 -16.78 -23.40 -36.06
CA ILE A 85 -15.93 -22.21 -36.21
C ILE A 85 -16.39 -21.40 -37.44
N ALA A 86 -16.76 -22.05 -38.54
CA ALA A 86 -17.32 -21.36 -39.71
C ALA A 86 -18.67 -20.67 -39.37
N GLN A 87 -19.48 -21.27 -38.50
CA GLN A 87 -20.74 -20.68 -38.08
C GLN A 87 -20.52 -19.41 -37.24
N LEU A 88 -19.42 -19.31 -36.43
CA LEU A 88 -19.09 -18.11 -35.65
C LEU A 88 -18.81 -16.92 -36.59
N THR A 89 -18.08 -17.12 -37.66
CA THR A 89 -17.78 -16.04 -38.62
C THR A 89 -19.01 -15.58 -39.42
N SER A 90 -20.00 -16.45 -39.63
CA SER A 90 -21.24 -16.07 -40.31
C SER A 90 -22.21 -15.21 -39.49
N LYS A 91 -22.04 -15.16 -38.16
CA LYS A 91 -22.87 -14.36 -37.27
C LYS A 91 -22.44 -12.87 -37.17
N VAL A 92 -21.31 -12.51 -37.75
CA VAL A 92 -20.78 -11.16 -37.69
C VAL A 92 -21.42 -10.28 -38.74
N ALA A 93 -22.34 -9.41 -38.37
CA ALA A 93 -23.05 -8.53 -39.30
C ALA A 93 -22.29 -7.20 -39.58
N MET A 94 -21.50 -6.69 -38.64
CA MET A 94 -20.60 -5.51 -38.77
C MET A 94 -19.57 -5.47 -37.63
N THR A 95 -18.35 -5.03 -37.94
CA THR A 95 -17.19 -4.99 -37.03
C THR A 95 -17.22 -3.80 -36.02
N THR A 96 -18.36 -3.25 -35.73
CA THR A 96 -18.48 -1.89 -35.19
C THR A 96 -18.27 -1.71 -33.70
N ASN A 97 -18.01 -2.71 -32.86
CA ASN A 97 -17.70 -2.39 -31.45
C ASN A 97 -17.16 -3.59 -30.61
N LEU A 98 -16.11 -4.24 -31.10
CA LEU A 98 -15.50 -5.39 -30.42
C LEU A 98 -15.19 -5.11 -28.95
N LEU A 99 -14.61 -3.92 -28.65
CA LEU A 99 -14.25 -3.56 -27.27
C LEU A 99 -15.48 -3.45 -26.36
N ALA A 100 -16.59 -2.88 -26.83
CA ALA A 100 -17.81 -2.79 -26.05
C ALA A 100 -18.40 -4.17 -25.74
N HIS A 101 -18.40 -5.09 -26.73
CA HIS A 101 -18.86 -6.47 -26.52
C HIS A 101 -17.93 -7.23 -25.57
N ALA A 102 -16.61 -7.04 -25.69
CA ALA A 102 -15.65 -7.64 -24.78
C ALA A 102 -15.83 -7.14 -23.32
N LEU A 103 -16.06 -5.85 -23.12
CA LEU A 103 -16.34 -5.28 -21.80
C LEU A 103 -17.66 -5.80 -21.22
N TYR A 104 -18.69 -5.92 -22.05
CA TYR A 104 -19.97 -6.50 -21.62
C TYR A 104 -19.82 -7.97 -21.18
N LEU A 105 -19.09 -8.81 -21.94
CA LEU A 105 -18.80 -10.17 -21.52
C LEU A 105 -18.01 -10.24 -20.21
N LYS A 106 -17.07 -9.32 -20.03
CA LYS A 106 -16.33 -9.19 -18.77
C LYS A 106 -17.24 -8.83 -17.60
N GLU A 107 -18.20 -7.94 -17.80
CA GLU A 107 -19.21 -7.58 -16.79
C GLU A 107 -20.04 -8.80 -16.37
N LEU A 108 -20.54 -9.59 -17.35
CA LEU A 108 -21.27 -10.83 -17.08
C LEU A 108 -20.41 -11.85 -16.32
N TYR A 109 -19.12 -11.99 -16.69
CA TYR A 109 -18.19 -12.85 -15.95
C TYR A 109 -18.03 -12.42 -14.50
N MET A 110 -17.87 -11.13 -14.26
CA MET A 110 -17.72 -10.60 -12.90
C MET A 110 -19.00 -10.79 -12.07
N ALA A 111 -20.16 -10.62 -12.67
CA ALA A 111 -21.44 -10.93 -12.04
C ALA A 111 -21.52 -12.41 -11.65
N ARG A 112 -21.06 -13.33 -12.51
CA ARG A 112 -20.95 -14.77 -12.19
C ARG A 112 -20.02 -15.01 -11.00
N GLN A 113 -18.80 -14.41 -11.03
CA GLN A 113 -17.84 -14.56 -9.95
C GLN A 113 -18.38 -14.04 -8.61
N LEU A 114 -19.13 -12.93 -8.64
CA LEU A 114 -19.78 -12.37 -7.45
C LEU A 114 -20.83 -13.33 -6.88
N ILE A 115 -21.68 -13.90 -7.73
CA ILE A 115 -22.70 -14.89 -7.33
C ILE A 115 -22.03 -16.14 -6.72
N LEU A 116 -21.02 -16.69 -7.39
CA LEU A 116 -20.30 -17.89 -6.93
C LEU A 116 -19.56 -17.64 -5.60
N SER A 117 -18.95 -16.48 -5.46
CA SER A 117 -18.29 -16.08 -4.20
C SER A 117 -19.29 -15.88 -3.07
N GLY A 118 -20.44 -15.27 -3.35
CA GLY A 118 -21.53 -15.14 -2.39
C GLY A 118 -22.02 -16.50 -1.88
N HIS A 119 -22.21 -17.47 -2.77
CA HIS A 119 -22.55 -18.85 -2.39
C HIS A 119 -21.47 -19.49 -1.53
N LYS A 120 -20.21 -19.33 -1.87
CA LYS A 120 -19.10 -19.90 -1.10
C LYS A 120 -19.01 -19.26 0.29
N ILE A 121 -19.17 -17.93 0.39
CA ILE A 121 -19.20 -17.21 1.67
C ILE A 121 -20.36 -17.71 2.53
N MET A 122 -21.55 -17.87 1.93
CA MET A 122 -22.72 -18.39 2.63
C MET A 122 -22.50 -19.82 3.14
N ALA A 123 -21.90 -20.70 2.32
CA ALA A 123 -21.58 -22.06 2.72
C ALA A 123 -20.58 -22.10 3.89
N MET A 124 -19.54 -21.27 3.83
CA MET A 124 -18.56 -21.14 4.91
C MET A 124 -19.18 -20.62 6.21
N ALA A 125 -20.10 -19.66 6.13
CA ALA A 125 -20.78 -19.09 7.29
C ALA A 125 -21.77 -20.09 7.95
N LEU A 126 -22.27 -21.05 7.21
CA LEU A 126 -23.11 -22.14 7.74
C LEU A 126 -22.31 -23.27 8.37
N ASP A 127 -21.02 -23.38 8.06
CA ASP A 127 -20.12 -24.40 8.60
C ASP A 127 -19.61 -23.96 9.98
N ARG A 128 -20.18 -24.58 11.03
CA ARG A 128 -19.84 -24.27 12.42
C ARG A 128 -18.45 -24.78 12.86
N THR A 129 -17.73 -25.49 12.00
CA THR A 129 -16.36 -25.95 12.28
C THR A 129 -15.31 -24.89 11.92
N LEU A 130 -15.70 -23.88 11.12
CA LEU A 130 -14.85 -22.77 10.72
C LEU A 130 -14.96 -21.60 11.71
N ASP A 131 -13.80 -20.96 11.97
CA ASP A 131 -13.77 -19.72 12.73
C ASP A 131 -14.46 -18.60 11.96
N ILE A 132 -15.27 -17.79 12.66
CA ILE A 132 -16.03 -16.71 12.02
C ILE A 132 -15.14 -15.58 11.49
N GLU A 133 -14.04 -15.28 12.18
CA GLU A 133 -13.09 -14.26 11.74
C GLU A 133 -12.35 -14.71 10.47
N ASP A 134 -11.90 -15.96 10.41
CA ASP A 134 -11.30 -16.56 9.21
C ASP A 134 -12.29 -16.59 8.02
N THR A 135 -13.58 -16.84 8.30
CA THR A 135 -14.65 -16.83 7.29
C THR A 135 -14.85 -15.42 6.73
N ILE A 136 -14.91 -14.40 7.58
CA ILE A 136 -15.05 -12.99 7.15
C ILE A 136 -13.84 -12.58 6.32
N TYR A 137 -12.63 -12.89 6.79
CA TYR A 137 -11.40 -12.56 6.06
C TYR A 137 -11.33 -13.23 4.68
N SER A 138 -11.68 -14.50 4.59
CA SER A 138 -11.74 -15.23 3.33
C SER A 138 -12.78 -14.63 2.37
N GLY A 139 -13.94 -14.21 2.88
CA GLY A 139 -14.96 -13.53 2.12
C GLY A 139 -14.47 -12.19 1.54
N ILE A 140 -13.82 -11.37 2.36
CA ILE A 140 -13.22 -10.10 1.92
C ILE A 140 -12.21 -10.36 0.81
N LYS A 141 -11.31 -11.35 0.97
CA LYS A 141 -10.30 -11.71 -0.02
C LYS A 141 -10.90 -12.14 -1.36
N MET A 142 -12.01 -12.90 -1.35
CA MET A 142 -12.73 -13.29 -2.57
C MET A 142 -13.29 -12.08 -3.30
N LEU A 143 -13.92 -11.14 -2.59
CA LEU A 143 -14.48 -9.92 -3.17
C LEU A 143 -13.38 -8.97 -3.68
N GLU A 144 -12.26 -8.85 -2.98
CA GLU A 144 -11.11 -8.06 -3.44
C GLU A 144 -10.49 -8.63 -4.73
N ASN A 145 -10.43 -9.96 -4.88
CA ASN A 145 -9.93 -10.59 -6.10
C ASN A 145 -10.83 -10.28 -7.30
N ILE A 146 -12.13 -10.25 -7.12
CA ILE A 146 -13.07 -9.83 -8.16
C ILE A 146 -12.85 -8.35 -8.50
N ALA A 147 -12.73 -7.48 -7.49
CA ALA A 147 -12.48 -6.06 -7.69
C ALA A 147 -11.14 -5.78 -8.40
N LYS A 148 -10.08 -6.56 -8.11
CA LYS A 148 -8.80 -6.48 -8.83
C LYS A 148 -8.95 -6.87 -10.31
N GLY A 149 -9.81 -7.82 -10.63
CA GLY A 149 -10.14 -8.18 -12.01
C GLY A 149 -10.78 -7.04 -12.81
N MET A 150 -11.43 -6.06 -12.12
CA MET A 150 -11.94 -4.83 -12.76
C MET A 150 -10.82 -3.89 -13.20
N THR A 151 -9.70 -3.87 -12.48
CA THR A 151 -8.60 -2.90 -12.68
C THR A 151 -7.45 -3.45 -13.52
N VAL A 152 -7.50 -4.70 -13.97
CA VAL A 152 -6.48 -5.28 -14.86
C VAL A 152 -6.58 -4.60 -16.23
N GLY A 153 -5.66 -3.69 -16.50
CA GLY A 153 -5.48 -3.04 -17.79
C GLY A 153 -5.55 -1.51 -17.81
N LEU A 154 -5.78 -0.83 -16.67
CA LEU A 154 -6.04 0.61 -16.67
C LEU A 154 -4.94 1.50 -16.04
N ASN A 155 -3.76 0.96 -15.73
CA ASN A 155 -2.64 1.79 -15.27
C ASN A 155 -1.59 2.08 -16.35
N THR A 156 -1.93 1.86 -17.63
CA THR A 156 -1.10 2.30 -18.75
C THR A 156 -1.63 3.64 -19.23
N ALA A 157 -1.00 4.72 -18.78
CA ALA A 157 -1.22 6.04 -19.35
C ALA A 157 -0.13 6.31 -20.39
N ASP A 158 -0.47 6.95 -21.50
CA ASP A 158 0.52 7.40 -22.46
C ASP A 158 1.38 8.53 -21.86
N LEU A 159 2.59 8.69 -22.39
CA LEU A 159 3.53 9.70 -21.87
C LEU A 159 2.97 11.12 -21.98
N ARG A 160 2.12 11.38 -22.96
CA ARG A 160 1.48 12.70 -23.18
C ARG A 160 0.57 13.04 -21.99
N THR A 161 -0.29 12.11 -21.58
CA THR A 161 -1.17 12.26 -20.41
C THR A 161 -0.35 12.47 -19.14
N LEU A 162 0.67 11.63 -18.90
CA LEU A 162 1.55 11.75 -17.73
C LEU A 162 2.34 13.07 -17.72
N SER A 163 2.75 13.58 -18.90
CA SER A 163 3.44 14.88 -19.01
C SER A 163 2.52 16.05 -18.66
N HIS A 164 1.25 15.99 -19.07
CA HIS A 164 0.25 16.98 -18.67
C HIS A 164 -0.01 16.98 -17.16
N GLU A 165 -0.19 15.80 -16.57
CA GLU A 165 -0.32 15.65 -15.11
C GLU A 165 0.90 16.20 -14.36
N SER A 166 2.10 15.90 -14.85
CA SER A 166 3.35 16.41 -14.29
C SER A 166 3.42 17.93 -14.33
N MET A 167 2.99 18.54 -15.44
CA MET A 167 2.92 19.99 -15.59
C MET A 167 1.93 20.63 -14.60
N MET A 168 0.73 20.07 -14.46
CA MET A 168 -0.25 20.52 -13.47
C MET A 168 0.29 20.44 -12.03
N MET A 169 1.01 19.34 -11.71
CA MET A 169 1.67 19.20 -10.41
C MET A 169 2.76 20.26 -10.20
N TYR A 170 3.51 20.60 -11.25
CA TYR A 170 4.51 21.66 -11.19
C TYR A 170 3.88 23.02 -10.93
N GLU A 171 2.80 23.36 -11.63
CA GLU A 171 2.07 24.63 -11.44
C GLU A 171 1.56 24.75 -10.00
N LYS A 172 0.96 23.70 -9.46
CA LYS A 172 0.52 23.66 -8.05
C LYS A 172 1.68 23.85 -7.06
N ARG A 173 2.85 23.25 -7.33
CA ARG A 173 4.06 23.46 -6.50
C ARG A 173 4.55 24.89 -6.57
N LYS A 174 4.50 25.52 -7.75
CA LYS A 174 4.86 26.91 -7.95
C LYS A 174 3.93 27.86 -7.19
N GLU A 175 2.63 27.61 -7.24
CA GLU A 175 1.62 28.33 -6.47
C GLU A 175 1.87 28.23 -4.96
N ASN A 176 2.07 27.01 -4.43
CA ASN A 176 2.41 26.80 -3.03
C ASN A 176 3.69 27.56 -2.63
N LEU A 177 4.72 27.56 -3.49
CA LEU A 177 5.96 28.29 -3.23
C LEU A 177 5.75 29.80 -3.14
N LEU A 178 4.91 30.37 -4.01
CA LEU A 178 4.57 31.81 -3.99
C LEU A 178 3.79 32.18 -2.73
N GLU A 179 2.96 31.28 -2.22
CA GLU A 179 2.20 31.46 -1.00
C GLU A 179 2.98 31.10 0.28
N GLY A 180 4.27 30.74 0.16
CA GLY A 180 5.11 30.33 1.27
C GLY A 180 4.71 28.96 1.90
N ARG A 181 3.88 28.18 1.21
CA ARG A 181 3.47 26.84 1.68
C ARG A 181 4.48 25.79 1.25
N LYS A 182 4.87 24.94 2.17
CA LYS A 182 5.69 23.75 1.87
C LYS A 182 4.82 22.70 1.19
N THR A 183 5.40 21.91 0.28
CA THR A 183 4.72 20.81 -0.39
C THR A 183 4.89 19.50 0.37
N GLY A 184 3.90 18.60 0.31
CA GLY A 184 3.94 17.31 0.99
C GLY A 184 3.67 17.40 2.49
N ILE A 185 3.71 16.26 3.16
CA ILE A 185 3.51 16.15 4.61
C ILE A 185 4.83 16.40 5.32
N LEU A 186 4.83 17.32 6.28
CA LEU A 186 6.01 17.79 6.97
C LEU A 186 6.36 16.89 8.16
N THR A 187 7.66 16.78 8.46
CA THR A 187 8.18 16.03 9.61
C THR A 187 8.22 16.87 10.89
N GLY A 188 8.23 18.19 10.74
CA GLY A 188 8.38 19.16 11.84
C GLY A 188 9.83 19.53 12.15
N ILE A 189 10.77 19.13 11.30
CA ILE A 189 12.16 19.57 11.32
C ILE A 189 12.45 20.24 9.98
N ASP A 190 12.56 21.56 9.98
CA ASP A 190 12.62 22.38 8.77
C ASP A 190 13.75 21.98 7.81
N LYS A 191 14.94 21.70 8.36
CA LYS A 191 16.07 21.23 7.54
C LYS A 191 15.82 19.87 6.90
N LEU A 192 15.14 18.98 7.61
CA LEU A 192 14.76 17.67 7.07
C LEU A 192 13.68 17.84 6.00
N ASP A 193 12.67 18.66 6.27
CA ASP A 193 11.58 18.96 5.33
C ASP A 193 12.09 19.59 4.04
N ASN A 194 13.09 20.49 4.12
CA ASN A 194 13.76 21.07 2.95
C ASN A 194 14.58 20.03 2.16
N THR A 195 15.16 19.03 2.84
CA THR A 195 15.92 17.94 2.19
C THR A 195 14.99 16.96 1.49
N LEU A 196 13.85 16.63 2.11
CA LEU A 196 12.87 15.66 1.58
C LEU A 196 11.85 16.29 0.64
N LEU A 197 11.67 17.62 0.69
CA LEU A 197 10.57 18.35 0.06
C LEU A 197 9.20 17.83 0.51
N GLY A 198 9.09 17.51 1.81
CA GLY A 198 7.95 16.84 2.43
C GLY A 198 7.76 15.38 2.00
N LEU A 199 6.97 14.62 2.75
CA LEU A 199 6.59 13.25 2.41
C LEU A 199 5.46 13.27 1.39
N LYS A 200 5.57 12.46 0.33
CA LYS A 200 4.64 12.46 -0.80
C LYS A 200 3.83 11.16 -0.86
N GLY A 201 2.66 11.22 -1.45
CA GLY A 201 1.85 10.05 -1.75
C GLY A 201 2.63 8.98 -2.52
N GLY A 202 2.39 7.71 -2.21
CA GLY A 202 3.06 6.58 -2.83
C GLY A 202 4.46 6.27 -2.33
N GLN A 203 5.04 7.08 -1.43
CA GLN A 203 6.37 6.85 -0.87
C GLN A 203 6.33 5.89 0.32
N LEU A 204 7.29 4.96 0.37
CA LEU A 204 7.62 4.18 1.56
C LEU A 204 8.84 4.81 2.24
N VAL A 205 8.64 5.27 3.47
CA VAL A 205 9.66 5.88 4.32
C VAL A 205 10.01 4.91 5.43
N ILE A 206 11.26 4.51 5.52
CA ILE A 206 11.76 3.72 6.64
C ILE A 206 12.37 4.66 7.68
N LEU A 207 11.86 4.59 8.91
CA LEU A 207 12.44 5.28 10.06
C LEU A 207 13.12 4.26 10.95
N ALA A 208 14.45 4.23 10.92
CA ALA A 208 15.25 3.22 11.59
C ALA A 208 16.06 3.82 12.75
N ALA A 209 16.16 3.06 13.85
CA ALA A 209 17.00 3.45 14.99
C ALA A 209 17.37 2.25 15.85
N ARG A 210 18.44 2.42 16.66
CA ARG A 210 18.67 1.53 17.80
C ARG A 210 17.64 1.78 18.92
N PRO A 211 17.39 0.81 19.82
CA PRO A 211 16.57 1.02 20.99
C PRO A 211 17.02 2.27 21.77
N ALA A 212 16.09 2.95 22.41
CA ALA A 212 16.29 4.17 23.19
C ALA A 212 16.76 5.42 22.43
N MET A 213 16.87 5.39 21.10
CA MET A 213 17.22 6.56 20.28
C MET A 213 16.04 7.52 20.05
N GLY A 214 14.82 7.16 20.45
CA GLY A 214 13.63 8.00 20.29
C GLY A 214 12.85 7.75 18.99
N LYS A 215 12.96 6.56 18.35
CA LYS A 215 12.29 6.20 17.11
C LYS A 215 10.77 6.47 17.14
N THR A 216 10.05 5.87 18.07
CA THR A 216 8.59 6.06 18.24
C THR A 216 8.23 7.52 18.55
N ALA A 217 9.01 8.19 19.40
CA ALA A 217 8.77 9.60 19.72
C ALA A 217 8.94 10.53 18.50
N PHE A 218 9.94 10.25 17.65
CA PHE A 218 10.12 10.98 16.40
C PHE A 218 8.98 10.71 15.40
N ALA A 219 8.49 9.48 15.32
CA ALA A 219 7.32 9.14 14.52
C ALA A 219 6.05 9.87 15.03
N LEU A 220 5.86 9.97 16.34
CA LEU A 220 4.76 10.75 16.94
C LEU A 220 4.89 12.26 16.65
N ASN A 221 6.13 12.79 16.60
CA ASN A 221 6.35 14.17 16.17
C ASN A 221 5.90 14.39 14.72
N ILE A 222 6.25 13.47 13.80
CA ILE A 222 5.77 13.51 12.41
C ILE A 222 4.23 13.46 12.38
N ALA A 223 3.62 12.52 13.12
CA ALA A 223 2.17 12.37 13.19
C ALA A 223 1.46 13.65 13.65
N ARG A 224 1.97 14.25 14.75
CA ARG A 224 1.43 15.48 15.30
C ARG A 224 1.58 16.65 14.31
N THR A 225 2.74 16.83 13.72
CA THR A 225 3.00 17.90 12.74
C THR A 225 2.10 17.75 11.52
N ALA A 226 1.93 16.54 10.99
CA ALA A 226 1.04 16.26 9.89
C ALA A 226 -0.42 16.61 10.24
N ALA A 227 -0.89 16.15 11.41
CA ALA A 227 -2.26 16.40 11.87
C ALA A 227 -2.53 17.89 12.13
N MET A 228 -1.58 18.62 12.74
CA MET A 228 -1.66 20.07 12.93
C MET A 228 -1.70 20.85 11.60
N SER A 229 -1.12 20.28 10.54
CA SER A 229 -1.19 20.83 9.19
C SER A 229 -2.45 20.39 8.42
N GLY A 230 -3.40 19.71 9.10
CA GLY A 230 -4.67 19.28 8.53
C GLY A 230 -4.61 17.96 7.76
N HIS A 231 -3.52 17.17 7.88
CA HIS A 231 -3.38 15.86 7.24
C HIS A 231 -3.79 14.72 8.19
N PRO A 232 -4.94 14.04 7.95
CA PRO A 232 -5.39 12.93 8.77
C PRO A 232 -4.37 11.80 8.81
N THR A 233 -3.97 11.42 10.02
CA THR A 233 -2.89 10.46 10.26
C THR A 233 -3.40 9.22 10.97
N VAL A 234 -2.98 8.04 10.50
CA VAL A 234 -3.30 6.76 11.12
C VAL A 234 -2.01 6.14 11.66
N ILE A 235 -2.02 5.75 12.93
CA ILE A 235 -0.90 5.10 13.61
C ILE A 235 -1.31 3.69 13.98
N PHE A 236 -0.61 2.69 13.43
CA PHE A 236 -0.70 1.30 13.86
C PHE A 236 0.43 1.02 14.84
N SER A 237 0.07 0.83 16.11
CA SER A 237 1.02 0.59 17.21
C SER A 237 0.97 -0.87 17.63
N LEU A 238 1.95 -1.65 17.22
CA LEU A 238 2.03 -3.08 17.53
C LEU A 238 2.85 -3.37 18.81
N GLU A 239 3.56 -2.37 19.33
CA GLU A 239 4.42 -2.48 20.52
C GLU A 239 3.80 -1.81 21.76
N MET A 240 3.13 -0.69 21.57
CA MET A 240 2.65 0.14 22.68
C MET A 240 1.13 0.33 22.63
N SER A 241 0.49 0.41 23.81
CA SER A 241 -0.94 0.76 23.88
C SER A 241 -1.20 2.19 23.41
N GLY A 242 -2.39 2.44 22.87
CA GLY A 242 -2.83 3.77 22.45
C GLY A 242 -2.76 4.80 23.56
N VAL A 243 -3.10 4.41 24.80
CA VAL A 243 -2.97 5.28 25.97
C VAL A 243 -1.52 5.70 26.21
N SER A 244 -0.55 4.77 26.10
CA SER A 244 0.88 5.10 26.27
C SER A 244 1.40 6.03 25.16
N LEU A 245 0.86 5.95 23.95
CA LEU A 245 1.17 6.90 22.88
C LEU A 245 0.56 8.27 23.15
N SER A 246 -0.70 8.30 23.61
CA SER A 246 -1.39 9.53 24.02
C SER A 246 -0.64 10.24 25.13
N ASP A 247 -0.20 9.53 26.18
CA ASP A 247 0.63 10.10 27.27
C ASP A 247 1.88 10.79 26.73
N ARG A 248 2.58 10.14 25.78
CA ARG A 248 3.79 10.74 25.16
C ARG A 248 3.45 11.99 24.37
N MET A 249 2.32 12.00 23.66
CA MET A 249 1.89 13.17 22.89
C MET A 249 1.47 14.32 23.82
N LEU A 250 0.77 14.04 24.93
CA LEU A 250 0.40 15.01 25.94
C LEU A 250 1.64 15.64 26.60
N ILE A 251 2.60 14.81 27.04
CA ILE A 251 3.86 15.28 27.61
C ILE A 251 4.63 16.18 26.63
N ALA A 252 4.65 15.79 25.34
CA ALA A 252 5.32 16.55 24.30
C ALA A 252 4.63 17.88 23.99
N HIS A 253 3.30 17.91 24.04
CA HIS A 253 2.49 19.10 23.73
C HIS A 253 2.55 20.13 24.84
N GLY A 254 2.30 19.68 26.06
CA GLY A 254 2.25 20.56 27.24
C GLY A 254 3.62 20.83 27.88
N ASP A 255 4.70 20.22 27.36
CA ASP A 255 6.06 20.30 27.92
C ASP A 255 6.16 19.92 29.41
N PHE A 256 5.37 18.90 29.80
CA PHE A 256 5.30 18.45 31.17
C PHE A 256 6.53 17.64 31.57
N ASN A 257 6.85 17.68 32.88
CA ASN A 257 7.79 16.74 33.47
C ASN A 257 7.21 15.31 33.36
N ALA A 258 7.80 14.46 32.52
CA ALA A 258 7.30 13.10 32.29
C ALA A 258 7.24 12.22 33.54
N ALA A 259 8.13 12.45 34.52
CA ALA A 259 8.13 11.71 35.79
C ALA A 259 7.00 12.18 36.72
N ALA A 260 6.75 13.47 36.76
CA ALA A 260 5.64 14.07 37.53
C ALA A 260 4.30 13.64 36.92
N PHE A 261 4.16 13.73 35.60
CA PHE A 261 2.97 13.29 34.88
C PHE A 261 2.61 11.82 35.21
N ARG A 262 3.59 10.90 35.07
CA ARG A 262 3.37 9.48 35.36
C ARG A 262 3.07 9.15 36.81
N LYS A 263 3.48 10.01 37.74
CA LYS A 263 3.19 9.85 39.17
C LYS A 263 1.90 10.54 39.61
N GLY A 264 1.23 11.28 38.71
CA GLY A 264 0.08 12.11 39.06
C GLY A 264 0.47 13.25 40.01
N ALA A 265 1.67 13.82 39.86
CA ALA A 265 2.24 14.84 40.73
C ALA A 265 2.54 16.14 39.98
N LEU A 266 1.65 16.50 39.07
CA LEU A 266 1.68 17.79 38.38
C LEU A 266 1.23 18.88 39.38
N THR A 267 1.67 20.09 39.16
CA THR A 267 1.19 21.28 39.89
C THR A 267 -0.19 21.70 39.38
N ASP A 268 -0.95 22.45 40.16
CA ASP A 268 -2.30 22.93 39.79
C ASP A 268 -2.29 23.67 38.43
N THR A 269 -1.23 24.44 38.14
CA THR A 269 -1.07 25.14 36.86
C THR A 269 -0.79 24.16 35.70
N GLU A 270 0.00 23.11 35.95
CA GLU A 270 0.27 22.08 34.97
C GLU A 270 -0.98 21.22 34.70
N GLU A 271 -1.84 20.98 35.69
CA GLU A 271 -3.11 20.26 35.50
C GLU A 271 -4.08 21.06 34.63
N VAL A 272 -4.15 22.38 34.78
CA VAL A 272 -4.93 23.24 33.86
C VAL A 272 -4.38 23.14 32.42
N ASN A 273 -3.05 23.23 32.26
CA ASN A 273 -2.41 23.07 30.96
C ASN A 273 -2.61 21.67 30.37
N LEU A 274 -2.66 20.64 31.23
CA LEU A 274 -2.97 19.27 30.80
C LEU A 274 -4.38 19.18 30.21
N SER A 275 -5.37 19.76 30.89
CA SER A 275 -6.76 19.79 30.38
C SER A 275 -6.83 20.46 29.00
N GLN A 276 -6.19 21.62 28.85
CA GLN A 276 -6.11 22.31 27.55
C GLN A 276 -5.39 21.47 26.49
N SER A 277 -4.32 20.76 26.87
CA SER A 277 -3.57 19.90 25.98
C SER A 277 -4.40 18.70 25.51
N VAL A 278 -5.26 18.14 26.36
CA VAL A 278 -6.19 17.06 26.03
C VAL A 278 -7.20 17.55 24.98
N ASP A 279 -7.79 18.73 25.18
CA ASP A 279 -8.74 19.30 24.22
C ASP A 279 -8.07 19.56 22.88
N CYS A 280 -6.90 20.23 22.86
CA CYS A 280 -6.16 20.52 21.64
C CYS A 280 -5.75 19.25 20.86
N LEU A 281 -5.24 18.22 21.57
CA LEU A 281 -4.85 16.97 20.90
C LEU A 281 -6.06 16.15 20.47
N GLY A 282 -7.18 16.24 21.19
CA GLY A 282 -8.43 15.58 20.86
C GLY A 282 -9.06 16.08 19.54
N GLU A 283 -8.80 17.33 19.16
CA GLU A 283 -9.26 17.90 17.89
C GLU A 283 -8.39 17.48 16.69
N LEU A 284 -7.17 16.95 16.92
CA LEU A 284 -6.30 16.55 15.83
C LEU A 284 -6.83 15.31 15.11
N PRO A 285 -6.77 15.26 13.79
CA PRO A 285 -7.24 14.14 13.00
C PRO A 285 -6.24 12.96 13.06
N ILE A 286 -6.02 12.40 14.25
CA ILE A 286 -5.15 11.25 14.49
C ILE A 286 -6.01 10.07 14.92
N THR A 287 -5.86 8.94 14.22
CA THR A 287 -6.46 7.65 14.57
C THR A 287 -5.36 6.69 15.00
N VAL A 288 -5.51 6.05 16.15
CA VAL A 288 -4.58 5.04 16.66
C VAL A 288 -5.27 3.69 16.68
N ASP A 289 -4.61 2.67 16.13
CA ASP A 289 -4.98 1.27 16.24
C ASP A 289 -3.84 0.54 16.95
N ASP A 290 -4.10 0.05 18.15
CA ASP A 290 -3.15 -0.69 19.00
C ASP A 290 -3.45 -2.17 19.10
N THR A 291 -4.22 -2.70 18.13
CA THR A 291 -4.53 -4.12 18.05
C THR A 291 -3.26 -4.93 17.84
N SER A 292 -2.97 -5.83 18.80
CA SER A 292 -1.77 -6.67 18.76
C SER A 292 -1.87 -7.76 17.70
N GLY A 293 -0.74 -8.04 17.04
CA GLY A 293 -0.64 -9.17 16.09
C GLY A 293 -1.32 -8.95 14.75
N LEU A 294 -1.64 -7.69 14.39
CA LEU A 294 -2.19 -7.36 13.07
C LEU A 294 -1.29 -7.84 11.94
N GLN A 295 -1.90 -8.43 10.94
CA GLN A 295 -1.25 -8.74 9.68
C GLN A 295 -1.19 -7.50 8.80
N ILE A 296 -0.16 -7.40 7.94
CA ILE A 296 0.01 -6.24 7.04
C ILE A 296 -1.19 -6.04 6.12
N GLN A 297 -1.90 -7.12 5.74
CA GLN A 297 -3.11 -7.07 4.94
C GLN A 297 -4.29 -6.44 5.69
N GLN A 298 -4.41 -6.71 7.00
CA GLN A 298 -5.44 -6.10 7.86
C GLN A 298 -5.15 -4.60 8.03
N ILE A 299 -3.88 -4.23 8.27
CA ILE A 299 -3.43 -2.84 8.31
C ILE A 299 -3.84 -2.10 7.03
N SER A 300 -3.56 -2.71 5.87
CA SER A 300 -3.94 -2.13 4.57
C SER A 300 -5.45 -1.96 4.42
N SER A 301 -6.24 -2.93 4.87
CA SER A 301 -7.71 -2.88 4.78
C SER A 301 -8.29 -1.79 5.68
N VAL A 302 -7.78 -1.63 6.90
CA VAL A 302 -8.18 -0.56 7.84
C VAL A 302 -7.79 0.80 7.27
N ALA A 303 -6.54 0.97 6.80
CA ALA A 303 -6.05 2.20 6.20
C ALA A 303 -6.90 2.62 4.99
N LYS A 304 -7.26 1.66 4.11
CA LYS A 304 -8.12 1.90 2.95
C LYS A 304 -9.53 2.34 3.34
N ASN A 305 -10.11 1.73 4.38
CA ASN A 305 -11.41 2.12 4.88
C ASN A 305 -11.40 3.55 5.45
N LEU A 306 -10.36 3.88 6.24
CA LEU A 306 -10.18 5.23 6.79
C LEU A 306 -9.94 6.26 5.68
N GLN A 307 -9.15 5.94 4.66
CA GLN A 307 -8.91 6.82 3.53
C GLN A 307 -10.21 7.15 2.77
N ARG A 308 -11.08 6.15 2.52
CA ARG A 308 -12.38 6.37 1.89
C ARG A 308 -13.28 7.31 2.70
N LYS A 309 -13.07 7.40 4.02
CA LYS A 309 -13.76 8.31 4.92
C LYS A 309 -13.06 9.67 5.05
N GLY A 310 -11.99 9.93 4.28
CA GLY A 310 -11.19 11.16 4.37
C GLY A 310 -10.36 11.25 5.67
N LYS A 311 -10.08 10.11 6.32
CA LYS A 311 -9.38 10.05 7.63
C LYS A 311 -7.98 9.44 7.55
N CYS A 312 -7.36 9.39 6.36
CA CYS A 312 -6.03 8.80 6.21
C CYS A 312 -5.28 9.44 5.03
N GLU A 313 -4.34 10.30 5.33
CA GLU A 313 -3.37 10.89 4.38
C GLU A 313 -1.92 10.53 4.73
N LEU A 314 -1.67 10.04 5.96
CA LEU A 314 -0.39 9.50 6.40
C LEU A 314 -0.64 8.20 7.18
N VAL A 315 0.16 7.18 6.91
CA VAL A 315 0.16 5.93 7.68
C VAL A 315 1.50 5.75 8.39
N ILE A 316 1.46 5.48 9.69
CA ILE A 316 2.64 5.16 10.50
C ILE A 316 2.47 3.76 11.08
N ILE A 317 3.48 2.89 10.96
CA ILE A 317 3.46 1.51 11.48
C ILE A 317 4.65 1.31 12.43
N ASP A 318 4.38 1.11 13.71
CA ASP A 318 5.39 0.87 14.75
C ASP A 318 5.24 -0.56 15.30
N TYR A 319 6.07 -1.51 14.95
CA TYR A 319 7.23 -1.50 14.08
C TYR A 319 7.28 -2.80 13.25
N LEU A 320 8.05 -2.78 12.19
CA LEU A 320 8.14 -3.81 11.14
C LEU A 320 8.29 -5.25 11.67
N GLN A 321 9.13 -5.46 12.68
CA GLN A 321 9.46 -6.79 13.19
C GLN A 321 8.33 -7.45 14.02
N LEU A 322 7.24 -6.76 14.33
CA LEU A 322 6.04 -7.30 14.99
C LEU A 322 4.90 -7.60 14.02
N VAL A 323 4.98 -7.12 12.78
CA VAL A 323 4.01 -7.43 11.74
C VAL A 323 4.12 -8.90 11.36
N ARG A 324 3.02 -9.62 11.40
CA ARG A 324 2.95 -11.04 11.02
C ARG A 324 2.46 -11.18 9.58
N ILE A 325 2.99 -12.19 8.89
CA ILE A 325 2.46 -12.68 7.62
C ILE A 325 1.93 -14.09 7.85
N LYS A 326 0.69 -14.36 7.42
CA LYS A 326 0.12 -15.71 7.45
C LYS A 326 0.81 -16.53 6.36
N SER A 327 1.85 -17.28 6.71
CA SER A 327 2.50 -18.22 5.80
C SER A 327 2.00 -19.64 6.11
N GLU A 328 1.59 -20.37 5.08
CA GLU A 328 1.23 -21.80 5.18
C GLU A 328 2.47 -22.69 5.35
N ASN A 329 3.68 -22.17 5.12
CA ASN A 329 4.93 -22.88 5.26
C ASN A 329 5.61 -22.59 6.59
N ARG A 330 5.80 -23.62 7.44
CA ARG A 330 6.49 -23.56 8.74
C ARG A 330 7.99 -23.21 8.68
N ASN A 331 8.60 -23.14 7.49
CA ASN A 331 10.03 -22.87 7.29
C ASN A 331 10.32 -21.48 6.74
N TYR A 332 9.45 -20.49 6.99
CA TYR A 332 9.69 -19.12 6.57
C TYR A 332 10.81 -18.49 7.39
N PHE A 333 11.88 -18.07 6.70
CA PHE A 333 12.97 -17.32 7.34
C PHE A 333 12.50 -15.88 7.60
N ARG A 334 12.86 -15.33 8.75
CA ARG A 334 12.49 -13.98 9.19
C ARG A 334 12.84 -12.88 8.17
N GLU A 335 13.92 -13.06 7.43
CA GLU A 335 14.32 -12.15 6.33
C GLU A 335 13.26 -12.08 5.22
N GLN A 336 12.60 -13.19 4.94
CA GLN A 336 11.53 -13.26 3.93
C GLN A 336 10.26 -12.56 4.42
N GLU A 337 9.89 -12.72 5.69
CA GLU A 337 8.74 -12.00 6.28
C GLU A 337 8.95 -10.49 6.23
N VAL A 338 10.15 -10.02 6.57
CA VAL A 338 10.50 -8.60 6.50
C VAL A 338 10.42 -8.10 5.06
N ALA A 339 10.96 -8.85 4.10
CA ALA A 339 10.93 -8.51 2.69
C ALA A 339 9.51 -8.41 2.14
N GLU A 340 8.66 -9.40 2.46
CA GLU A 340 7.26 -9.37 2.02
C GLU A 340 6.47 -8.23 2.68
N THR A 341 6.69 -7.98 3.98
CA THR A 341 6.05 -6.87 4.68
C THR A 341 6.41 -5.52 4.05
N THR A 342 7.70 -5.32 3.73
CA THR A 342 8.19 -4.09 3.11
C THR A 342 7.61 -3.90 1.71
N LYS A 343 7.61 -4.95 0.90
CA LYS A 343 7.01 -4.95 -0.44
C LYS A 343 5.51 -4.67 -0.38
N PHE A 344 4.81 -5.25 0.60
CA PHE A 344 3.39 -5.02 0.79
C PHE A 344 3.11 -3.58 1.25
N ALA A 345 3.91 -3.04 2.20
CA ALA A 345 3.81 -1.65 2.63
C ALA A 345 4.06 -0.66 1.47
N LYS A 346 5.02 -0.96 0.58
CA LYS A 346 5.24 -0.17 -0.65
C LYS A 346 4.04 -0.26 -1.60
N GLY A 347 3.47 -1.46 -1.77
CA GLY A 347 2.23 -1.66 -2.55
C GLY A 347 1.06 -0.87 -1.97
N MET A 348 0.90 -0.85 -0.64
CA MET A 348 -0.11 -0.08 0.07
C MET A 348 0.08 1.43 -0.14
N ALA A 349 1.30 1.96 0.03
CA ALA A 349 1.61 3.37 -0.22
C ALA A 349 1.19 3.79 -1.64
N LYS A 350 1.54 2.99 -2.67
CA LYS A 350 1.16 3.25 -4.06
C LYS A 350 -0.35 3.18 -4.29
N SER A 351 -1.02 2.16 -3.76
CA SER A 351 -2.45 1.93 -4.01
C SER A 351 -3.35 2.96 -3.32
N LEU A 352 -2.94 3.45 -2.15
CA LEU A 352 -3.62 4.50 -1.41
C LEU A 352 -3.15 5.90 -1.81
N ASN A 353 -2.05 6.02 -2.55
CA ASN A 353 -1.40 7.29 -2.85
C ASN A 353 -1.14 8.16 -1.61
N VAL A 354 -0.72 7.52 -0.51
CA VAL A 354 -0.33 8.17 0.76
C VAL A 354 1.09 7.78 1.14
N PRO A 355 1.87 8.61 1.85
CA PRO A 355 3.13 8.17 2.42
C PRO A 355 2.89 7.17 3.55
N VAL A 356 3.73 6.14 3.58
CA VAL A 356 3.76 5.12 4.64
C VAL A 356 5.10 5.20 5.36
N VAL A 357 5.08 5.53 6.65
CA VAL A 357 6.25 5.55 7.52
C VAL A 357 6.29 4.23 8.29
N LEU A 358 7.25 3.40 7.98
CA LEU A 358 7.45 2.10 8.61
C LEU A 358 8.66 2.16 9.52
N LEU A 359 8.45 1.91 10.81
CA LEU A 359 9.50 1.93 11.81
C LEU A 359 10.28 0.61 11.80
N SER A 360 11.60 0.70 11.87
CA SER A 360 12.49 -0.47 11.88
C SER A 360 13.57 -0.35 12.96
N GLN A 361 14.00 -1.49 13.47
CA GLN A 361 15.09 -1.55 14.44
C GLN A 361 16.40 -1.88 13.71
N LEU A 362 17.48 -1.14 14.03
CA LEU A 362 18.81 -1.37 13.50
C LEU A 362 19.51 -2.56 14.18
N SER A 363 20.40 -3.21 13.45
CA SER A 363 21.28 -4.28 13.96
C SER A 363 22.20 -3.78 15.08
N ARG A 364 22.56 -4.67 16.01
CA ARG A 364 23.56 -4.39 17.06
C ARG A 364 24.96 -4.15 16.51
N LYS A 365 25.26 -4.62 15.32
CA LYS A 365 26.56 -4.44 14.65
C LYS A 365 27.00 -2.97 14.51
N CYS A 366 26.05 -2.02 14.45
CA CYS A 366 26.41 -0.60 14.43
C CYS A 366 27.09 -0.14 15.73
N GLU A 367 26.83 -0.78 16.88
CA GLU A 367 27.43 -0.43 18.18
C GLU A 367 28.83 -1.03 18.37
N GLU A 368 29.20 -2.02 17.54
CA GLU A 368 30.51 -2.68 17.56
C GLU A 368 31.57 -1.88 16.81
N ARG A 369 31.16 -0.95 15.94
CA ARG A 369 32.06 -0.09 15.19
C ARG A 369 32.60 1.05 16.06
N GLN A 370 33.79 1.54 15.70
CA GLN A 370 34.38 2.74 16.33
C GLN A 370 33.48 3.96 16.06
N ASP A 371 33.08 4.17 14.81
CA ASP A 371 32.01 5.12 14.45
C ASP A 371 30.66 4.39 14.52
N LYS A 372 29.87 4.75 15.53
CA LYS A 372 28.55 4.17 15.79
C LYS A 372 27.43 4.84 14.98
N THR A 373 27.79 5.71 14.07
CA THR A 373 26.83 6.34 13.15
C THR A 373 26.22 5.27 12.24
N PRO A 374 24.87 5.17 12.17
CA PRO A 374 24.20 4.13 11.41
C PRO A 374 24.41 4.29 9.90
N ILE A 375 24.52 3.15 9.21
CA ILE A 375 24.65 3.05 7.74
C ILE A 375 23.62 2.06 7.18
N LEU A 376 23.36 2.07 5.88
CA LEU A 376 22.32 1.24 5.24
C LEU A 376 22.47 -0.26 5.56
N SER A 377 23.69 -0.78 5.63
CA SER A 377 23.93 -2.17 6.00
C SER A 377 23.54 -2.56 7.44
N ASP A 378 23.22 -1.57 8.29
CA ASP A 378 22.72 -1.82 9.66
C ASP A 378 21.23 -2.09 9.71
N LEU A 379 20.50 -1.90 8.61
CA LEU A 379 19.14 -2.39 8.45
C LEU A 379 19.19 -3.91 8.47
N ARG A 380 18.90 -4.50 9.62
CA ARG A 380 19.01 -5.92 9.91
C ARG A 380 18.10 -6.73 8.96
N GLU A 381 18.64 -7.82 8.39
CA GLU A 381 17.91 -8.87 7.66
C GLU A 381 17.27 -8.41 6.31
N SER A 382 17.80 -7.34 5.65
CA SER A 382 17.03 -6.84 4.53
C SER A 382 17.77 -5.96 3.52
N GLY A 383 18.48 -6.57 2.61
CA GLY A 383 18.70 -5.95 1.29
C GLY A 383 17.38 -5.52 0.62
N SER A 384 16.28 -6.16 0.98
CA SER A 384 14.92 -5.85 0.49
C SER A 384 14.35 -4.53 1.02
N ILE A 385 14.54 -4.19 2.32
CA ILE A 385 14.09 -2.88 2.85
C ILE A 385 14.76 -1.75 2.09
N GLU A 386 16.09 -1.89 1.85
CA GLU A 386 16.83 -0.90 1.08
C GLU A 386 16.30 -0.78 -0.36
N GLN A 387 15.94 -1.88 -1.01
CA GLN A 387 15.45 -1.87 -2.39
C GLN A 387 14.06 -1.23 -2.51
N ASP A 388 13.12 -1.59 -1.64
CA ASP A 388 11.72 -1.19 -1.70
C ASP A 388 11.46 0.22 -1.17
N ALA A 389 12.24 0.69 -0.19
CA ALA A 389 12.11 2.02 0.39
C ALA A 389 12.45 3.13 -0.62
N ASP A 390 11.67 4.19 -0.61
CA ASP A 390 11.99 5.43 -1.34
C ASP A 390 12.89 6.34 -0.51
N ILE A 391 12.65 6.39 0.81
CA ILE A 391 13.38 7.20 1.77
C ILE A 391 13.78 6.30 2.94
N VAL A 392 15.04 6.43 3.41
CA VAL A 392 15.53 5.78 4.61
C VAL A 392 16.11 6.85 5.55
N LEU A 393 15.47 6.98 6.70
CA LEU A 393 15.87 7.89 7.79
C LEU A 393 16.44 7.07 8.94
N MET A 394 17.62 7.44 9.41
CA MET A 394 18.28 6.78 10.54
C MET A 394 18.52 7.77 11.67
N LEU A 395 17.93 7.49 12.83
CA LEU A 395 18.13 8.32 14.02
C LEU A 395 19.40 7.90 14.77
N HIS A 396 20.21 8.88 15.11
CA HIS A 396 21.41 8.72 15.89
C HIS A 396 21.53 9.83 16.94
N ARG A 397 22.02 9.47 18.12
CA ARG A 397 22.30 10.40 19.22
C ARG A 397 23.71 10.16 19.71
N PRO A 398 24.69 11.00 19.29
CA PRO A 398 26.11 10.86 19.70
C PRO A 398 26.29 10.82 21.20
N ALA A 399 25.65 11.74 21.91
CA ALA A 399 25.72 11.85 23.39
C ALA A 399 25.21 10.61 24.18
N TYR A 400 24.49 9.70 23.52
CA TYR A 400 24.10 8.42 24.14
C TYR A 400 25.28 7.47 24.29
N TYR A 401 26.24 7.54 23.37
CA TYR A 401 27.43 6.70 23.34
C TYR A 401 28.65 7.39 23.94
N ASP A 402 28.75 8.70 23.76
CA ASP A 402 29.85 9.52 24.27
C ASP A 402 29.29 10.76 24.96
N ARG A 403 29.48 10.83 26.28
CA ARG A 403 28.98 11.94 27.12
C ARG A 403 29.71 13.27 26.86
N SER A 404 30.84 13.26 26.14
CA SER A 404 31.54 14.48 25.73
C SER A 404 30.83 15.19 24.57
N GLU A 405 29.96 14.49 23.86
CA GLU A 405 29.15 15.05 22.79
C GLU A 405 28.03 15.95 23.31
N GLU A 406 27.54 16.81 22.46
CA GLU A 406 26.50 17.80 22.77
C GLU A 406 25.24 17.13 23.27
N GLN A 407 24.85 17.42 24.50
CA GLN A 407 23.63 16.88 25.11
C GLN A 407 22.38 17.52 24.47
N GLY A 408 21.36 16.70 24.25
CA GLY A 408 20.12 17.16 23.59
C GLY A 408 20.21 17.26 22.07
N MET A 409 21.38 17.02 21.46
CA MET A 409 21.54 16.97 20.02
C MET A 409 21.29 15.55 19.49
N GLY A 410 20.54 15.46 18.39
CA GLY A 410 20.35 14.26 17.60
C GLY A 410 20.64 14.51 16.13
N ILE A 411 20.80 13.43 15.39
CA ILE A 411 21.05 13.43 13.94
C ILE A 411 20.02 12.53 13.28
N VAL A 412 19.36 13.04 12.25
CA VAL A 412 18.62 12.23 11.28
C VAL A 412 19.50 12.10 10.04
N ARG A 413 20.04 10.92 9.80
CA ARG A 413 20.72 10.60 8.56
C ARG A 413 19.71 10.22 7.50
N VAL A 414 19.61 11.00 6.43
CA VAL A 414 18.93 10.63 5.20
C VAL A 414 19.86 9.70 4.42
N ALA A 415 19.76 8.40 4.71
CA ALA A 415 20.67 7.40 4.13
C ALA A 415 20.29 7.02 2.70
N LYS A 416 19.01 7.15 2.35
CA LYS A 416 18.47 6.99 0.99
C LYS A 416 17.38 8.02 0.73
N ASN A 417 17.37 8.59 -0.45
CA ASN A 417 16.29 9.45 -0.96
C ASN A 417 16.23 9.33 -2.48
N ARG A 418 15.17 8.69 -3.02
CA ARG A 418 15.02 8.50 -4.47
C ARG A 418 14.78 9.80 -5.23
N ASP A 419 14.15 10.77 -4.57
CA ASP A 419 13.72 12.02 -5.21
C ASP A 419 14.63 13.20 -4.88
N GLY A 420 15.72 13.00 -4.10
CA GLY A 420 16.52 14.10 -3.63
C GLY A 420 17.89 13.70 -3.08
N ARG A 421 18.45 14.58 -2.26
CA ARG A 421 19.78 14.43 -1.68
C ARG A 421 19.76 13.55 -0.44
N THR A 422 20.87 12.89 -0.16
CA THR A 422 21.20 12.25 1.12
C THR A 422 22.07 13.18 1.97
N GLY A 423 22.14 12.93 3.28
CA GLY A 423 22.97 13.72 4.19
C GLY A 423 22.48 13.64 5.63
N ASP A 424 23.17 14.33 6.51
CA ASP A 424 22.88 14.36 7.93
C ASP A 424 22.19 15.67 8.30
N VAL A 425 21.06 15.57 9.02
CA VAL A 425 20.31 16.71 9.54
C VAL A 425 20.35 16.66 11.05
N LYS A 426 20.88 17.72 11.68
CA LYS A 426 20.90 17.87 13.12
C LYS A 426 19.55 18.42 13.62
N PHE A 427 19.16 17.98 14.83
CA PHE A 427 17.99 18.46 15.53
C PHE A 427 18.24 18.51 17.04
N HIS A 428 17.47 19.30 17.77
CA HIS A 428 17.44 19.27 19.22
C HIS A 428 16.28 18.41 19.74
N HIS A 429 16.50 17.80 20.91
CA HIS A 429 15.48 17.08 21.66
C HIS A 429 15.57 17.40 23.15
N ASN A 430 14.42 17.38 23.85
CA ASN A 430 14.41 17.51 25.30
C ASN A 430 14.94 16.23 26.00
N LYS A 431 15.21 16.31 27.30
CA LYS A 431 15.76 15.18 28.10
C LYS A 431 14.90 13.92 28.04
N THR A 432 13.60 14.06 27.90
CA THR A 432 12.63 12.97 27.88
C THR A 432 12.40 12.38 26.51
N LEU A 433 13.04 12.93 25.45
CA LEU A 433 12.85 12.52 24.06
C LEU A 433 11.38 12.56 23.61
N THR A 434 10.64 13.56 24.06
CA THR A 434 9.23 13.72 23.68
C THR A 434 9.05 14.88 22.70
N ARG A 435 9.94 15.89 22.75
CA ARG A 435 9.88 17.07 21.90
C ARG A 435 11.14 17.17 21.02
N PHE A 436 10.94 17.50 19.75
CA PHE A 436 11.98 17.68 18.75
C PHE A 436 11.82 19.04 18.09
N THR A 437 12.94 19.75 17.89
CA THR A 437 12.98 21.08 17.25
C THR A 437 14.17 21.15 16.30
N ASP A 438 14.17 22.14 15.42
CA ASP A 438 15.33 22.41 14.58
C ASP A 438 16.56 22.72 15.43
N TYR A 439 17.74 22.38 14.91
CA TYR A 439 18.99 22.54 15.62
C TYR A 439 19.31 24.00 15.98
N ASP A 440 18.86 24.94 15.13
CA ASP A 440 19.10 26.39 15.34
C ASP A 440 18.11 26.99 16.38
N ILE A 441 17.12 26.24 16.85
CA ILE A 441 16.15 26.63 17.87
C ILE A 441 16.48 25.85 19.15
N PRO A 442 16.99 26.49 20.21
CA PRO A 442 17.28 25.83 21.48
C PRO A 442 16.01 25.17 22.04
N CYS A 443 16.09 23.86 22.30
CA CYS A 443 15.03 23.18 23.04
C CYS A 443 15.29 23.44 24.54
N PRO A 444 14.35 23.98 25.31
CA PRO A 444 14.54 24.14 26.76
C PRO A 444 14.77 22.75 27.37
N PHE A 445 15.86 22.66 28.13
CA PHE A 445 16.27 21.45 28.84
C PHE A 445 15.47 21.23 30.10
#